data_3489c2b869a67fce08bfe4f44d4c09ff
#
_entry.id   3489c2b869a67fce08bfe4f44d4c09ff
#
_cell.length_a   1.000
_cell.length_b   1.000
_cell.length_c   1.000
_cell.angle_alpha   90.00
_cell.angle_beta   90.00
_cell.angle_gamma   90.00
#
_symmetry.space_group_name_H-M   'P 1'
#
loop_
_entity.id
_entity.type
_entity.pdbx_description
1 polymer ?
#
loop_
_entity_poly.entity_id
_entity_poly.type
_entity_poly.pdbx_seq_one_letter_code
_entity_poly.pdbx_strand_id
1 'polypeptide(L)'
;MIDGLPKHKIAVVKFDCLTSSDQEQYRNAGVTAVIGYAGKLCPDHFFVTNVQDAFDWAKGKGFDLLITESAGLCNRCSPHIQGIPAVCVIDNLSGINTPRKLGPVLRLADTVVVTKGDVVSQAEREIFAYNIRLVNPRANILQVNGITGQGAFLLAKNMEKTRSVDTLSGMQLRFTTPSSVCAYCTGERRIGMEYHLGMNKAMEFE
;
A
#
# COMPACT_ATOMS: atom_id res chain seq x y z
N MET A 1 -8.29 -11.69 0.07
CA MET A 1 -6.95 -11.84 -0.54
C MET A 1 -6.11 -12.87 0.23
N ILE A 2 -5.96 -12.71 1.53
CA ILE A 2 -5.16 -13.61 2.38
C ILE A 2 -5.60 -15.06 2.26
N ASP A 3 -6.89 -15.35 2.31
CA ASP A 3 -7.44 -16.71 2.11
C ASP A 3 -7.11 -17.32 0.75
N GLY A 4 -6.76 -16.50 -0.24
CA GLY A 4 -6.31 -16.94 -1.56
C GLY A 4 -4.81 -17.29 -1.63
N LEU A 5 -4.08 -17.16 -0.52
CA LEU A 5 -2.64 -17.42 -0.40
C LEU A 5 -2.31 -18.45 0.70
N PRO A 6 -2.97 -19.63 0.71
CA PRO A 6 -2.91 -20.57 1.84
C PRO A 6 -1.53 -21.22 2.05
N LYS A 7 -0.63 -21.08 1.08
CA LYS A 7 0.73 -21.67 1.14
C LYS A 7 1.76 -20.75 1.80
N HIS A 8 1.39 -19.50 2.08
CA HIS A 8 2.31 -18.50 2.59
C HIS A 8 2.08 -18.24 4.08
N LYS A 9 3.19 -18.14 4.83
CA LYS A 9 3.18 -17.60 6.17
C LYS A 9 3.22 -16.07 6.05
N ILE A 10 2.06 -15.44 6.26
CA ILE A 10 1.84 -14.02 5.95
C ILE A 10 1.98 -13.17 7.21
N ALA A 11 2.71 -12.07 7.11
CA ALA A 11 2.66 -10.95 8.04
C ALA A 11 2.03 -9.72 7.37
N VAL A 12 1.31 -8.93 8.15
CA VAL A 12 0.78 -7.63 7.75
C VAL A 12 1.39 -6.55 8.63
N VAL A 13 1.91 -5.50 8.03
CA VAL A 13 2.33 -4.29 8.77
C VAL A 13 1.55 -3.10 8.23
N LYS A 14 0.75 -2.49 9.10
CA LYS A 14 -0.07 -1.34 8.76
C LYS A 14 0.51 -0.06 9.35
N PHE A 15 0.64 0.95 8.51
CA PHE A 15 1.08 2.30 8.85
C PHE A 15 -0.13 3.23 8.83
N ASP A 16 -0.72 3.49 9.99
CA ASP A 16 -1.96 4.27 10.12
C ASP A 16 -1.71 5.64 10.76
N CYS A 17 -2.74 6.48 10.84
CA CYS A 17 -2.65 7.82 11.40
C CYS A 17 -2.71 7.81 12.93
N LEU A 18 -3.89 7.54 13.50
CA LEU A 18 -4.17 7.68 14.94
C LEU A 18 -4.73 6.42 15.57
N THR A 19 -5.66 5.76 14.89
CA THR A 19 -6.36 4.58 15.38
C THR A 19 -6.69 3.65 14.23
N SER A 20 -6.79 2.35 14.52
CA SER A 20 -7.24 1.36 13.56
C SER A 20 -8.14 0.35 14.27
N SER A 21 -9.25 -0.02 13.64
CA SER A 21 -10.12 -1.13 14.06
C SER A 21 -9.72 -2.47 13.43
N ASP A 22 -8.70 -2.48 12.57
CA ASP A 22 -8.40 -3.64 11.72
C ASP A 22 -7.64 -4.74 12.46
N GLN A 23 -7.07 -4.44 13.63
CA GLN A 23 -6.33 -5.43 14.42
C GLN A 23 -7.18 -6.65 14.78
N GLU A 24 -8.44 -6.42 15.11
CA GLU A 24 -9.38 -7.50 15.39
C GLU A 24 -9.71 -8.32 14.13
N GLN A 25 -9.85 -7.67 12.99
CA GLN A 25 -10.09 -8.33 11.71
C GLN A 25 -8.91 -9.23 11.32
N TYR A 26 -7.67 -8.76 11.46
CA TYR A 26 -6.47 -9.58 11.20
C TYR A 26 -6.37 -10.77 12.15
N ARG A 27 -6.66 -10.55 13.43
CA ARG A 27 -6.68 -11.63 14.45
C ARG A 27 -7.73 -12.69 14.10
N ASN A 28 -8.94 -12.27 13.74
CA ASN A 28 -10.02 -13.19 13.35
C ASN A 28 -9.70 -13.96 12.05
N ALA A 29 -8.91 -13.36 11.16
CA ALA A 29 -8.39 -14.02 9.96
C ALA A 29 -7.16 -14.92 10.23
N GLY A 30 -6.70 -15.04 11.50
CA GLY A 30 -5.53 -15.84 11.86
C GLY A 30 -4.21 -15.29 11.31
N VAL A 31 -4.13 -13.98 11.01
CA VAL A 31 -2.97 -13.34 10.41
C VAL A 31 -2.21 -12.54 11.46
N THR A 32 -0.89 -12.72 11.49
CA THR A 32 -0.02 -11.86 12.31
C THR A 32 0.03 -10.46 11.72
N ALA A 33 -0.41 -9.47 12.50
CA ALA A 33 -0.42 -8.08 12.07
C ALA A 33 0.18 -7.17 13.14
N VAL A 34 1.00 -6.21 12.71
CA VAL A 34 1.54 -5.13 13.52
C VAL A 34 1.02 -3.81 12.96
N ILE A 35 0.51 -2.94 13.83
CA ILE A 35 -0.05 -1.65 13.43
C ILE A 35 0.77 -0.54 14.11
N GLY A 36 1.38 0.31 13.29
CA GLY A 36 2.06 1.50 13.74
C GLY A 36 1.23 2.77 13.50
N TYR A 37 1.30 3.70 14.43
CA TYR A 37 0.56 4.95 14.35
C TYR A 37 1.49 6.13 14.12
N ALA A 38 1.33 6.79 12.99
CA ALA A 38 2.11 7.96 12.58
C ALA A 38 1.86 9.17 13.48
N GLY A 39 0.67 9.28 14.07
CA GLY A 39 0.28 10.42 14.88
C GLY A 39 0.12 11.68 14.01
N LYS A 40 1.01 12.65 14.21
CA LYS A 40 1.03 13.91 13.44
C LYS A 40 1.83 13.81 12.13
N LEU A 41 2.51 12.71 11.90
CA LEU A 41 3.30 12.50 10.69
C LEU A 41 2.38 12.04 9.54
N CYS A 42 2.83 12.29 8.30
CA CYS A 42 2.21 11.66 7.15
C CYS A 42 2.43 10.13 7.21
N PRO A 43 1.41 9.30 7.02
CA PRO A 43 1.56 7.83 7.03
C PRO A 43 2.57 7.32 6.00
N ASP A 44 2.63 7.93 4.82
CA ASP A 44 3.62 7.55 3.80
C ASP A 44 5.04 7.87 4.25
N HIS A 45 5.26 8.99 4.97
CA HIS A 45 6.56 9.30 5.54
C HIS A 45 6.91 8.31 6.67
N PHE A 46 5.96 8.00 7.53
CA PHE A 46 6.11 7.00 8.58
C PHE A 46 6.40 5.61 8.01
N PHE A 47 5.74 5.24 6.92
CA PHE A 47 6.05 4.02 6.16
C PHE A 47 7.50 4.01 5.68
N VAL A 48 7.93 5.05 4.97
CA VAL A 48 9.26 5.10 4.36
C VAL A 48 10.39 4.98 5.38
N THR A 49 10.19 5.54 6.56
CA THR A 49 11.19 5.51 7.65
C THR A 49 11.23 4.18 8.41
N ASN A 50 10.17 3.34 8.31
CA ASN A 50 10.05 2.13 9.12
C ASN A 50 9.90 0.83 8.28
N VAL A 51 9.78 0.91 6.97
CA VAL A 51 9.52 -0.27 6.14
C VAL A 51 10.69 -1.25 6.11
N GLN A 52 11.91 -0.77 6.25
CA GLN A 52 13.10 -1.64 6.36
C GLN A 52 13.00 -2.50 7.63
N ASP A 53 12.72 -1.88 8.78
CA ASP A 53 12.59 -2.58 10.05
C ASP A 53 11.41 -3.58 10.03
N ALA A 54 10.30 -3.21 9.37
CA ALA A 54 9.17 -4.10 9.15
C ALA A 54 9.57 -5.35 8.33
N PHE A 55 10.37 -5.16 7.31
CA PHE A 55 10.88 -6.25 6.48
C PHE A 55 11.81 -7.16 7.28
N ASP A 56 12.76 -6.60 8.01
CA ASP A 56 13.74 -7.34 8.80
C ASP A 56 13.06 -8.13 9.93
N TRP A 57 12.07 -7.53 10.58
CA TRP A 57 11.22 -8.20 11.56
C TRP A 57 10.48 -9.41 10.93
N ALA A 58 9.80 -9.21 9.81
CA ALA A 58 9.04 -10.27 9.16
C ALA A 58 9.96 -11.43 8.72
N LYS A 59 11.10 -11.10 8.14
CA LYS A 59 12.13 -12.07 7.75
C LYS A 59 12.67 -12.83 8.95
N GLY A 60 12.99 -12.12 10.05
CA GLY A 60 13.49 -12.71 11.29
C GLY A 60 12.53 -13.67 11.98
N LYS A 61 11.20 -13.42 11.86
CA LYS A 61 10.13 -14.30 12.38
C LYS A 61 9.78 -15.44 11.38
N GLY A 62 10.46 -15.52 10.24
CA GLY A 62 10.28 -16.56 9.23
C GLY A 62 8.95 -16.45 8.47
N PHE A 63 8.47 -15.24 8.23
CA PHE A 63 7.39 -14.99 7.29
C PHE A 63 7.95 -15.00 5.87
N ASP A 64 7.22 -15.55 4.93
CA ASP A 64 7.59 -15.65 3.52
C ASP A 64 6.86 -14.64 2.63
N LEU A 65 5.84 -13.96 3.19
CA LEU A 65 5.14 -12.85 2.55
C LEU A 65 4.85 -11.74 3.56
N LEU A 66 5.38 -10.55 3.31
CA LEU A 66 5.04 -9.33 4.03
C LEU A 66 4.09 -8.47 3.18
N ILE A 67 2.94 -8.15 3.72
CA ILE A 67 2.01 -7.18 3.15
C ILE A 67 2.11 -5.90 3.97
N THR A 68 2.46 -4.80 3.33
CA THR A 68 2.46 -3.48 3.96
C THR A 68 1.27 -2.66 3.49
N GLU A 69 0.60 -2.00 4.42
CA GLU A 69 -0.51 -1.09 4.16
C GLU A 69 -0.15 0.30 4.70
N SER A 70 -0.20 1.32 3.84
CA SER A 70 -0.08 2.71 4.24
C SER A 70 -1.45 3.39 4.10
N ALA A 71 -1.87 4.09 5.15
CA ALA A 71 -3.13 4.81 5.16
C ALA A 71 -3.04 6.09 4.31
N GLY A 72 -4.13 6.36 3.61
CA GLY A 72 -4.32 7.60 2.89
C GLY A 72 -3.99 7.54 1.40
N LEU A 73 -4.74 8.33 0.65
CA LEU A 73 -4.57 8.53 -0.79
C LEU A 73 -4.09 9.97 -1.00
N CYS A 74 -2.79 10.18 -0.90
CA CYS A 74 -2.18 11.47 -1.09
C CYS A 74 -1.98 11.77 -2.58
N ASN A 75 -2.19 13.02 -2.99
CA ASN A 75 -1.91 13.46 -4.35
C ASN A 75 -0.46 13.95 -4.56
N ARG A 76 0.38 13.89 -3.54
CA ARG A 76 1.73 14.46 -3.54
C ARG A 76 2.85 13.42 -3.58
N CYS A 77 2.63 12.24 -3.01
CA CYS A 77 3.65 11.21 -2.80
C CYS A 77 3.13 9.82 -3.13
N SER A 78 4.01 8.85 -3.01
CA SER A 78 3.70 7.44 -3.20
C SER A 78 4.66 6.60 -2.35
N PRO A 79 4.16 5.68 -1.53
CA PRO A 79 5.00 4.78 -0.74
C PRO A 79 5.54 3.61 -1.58
N HIS A 80 5.28 3.58 -2.88
CA HIS A 80 5.66 2.47 -3.74
C HIS A 80 7.18 2.36 -3.90
N ILE A 81 7.73 1.19 -3.58
CA ILE A 81 9.15 0.86 -3.69
C ILE A 81 9.43 0.27 -5.08
N GLN A 82 10.57 0.59 -5.67
CA GLN A 82 11.01 0.01 -6.94
C GLN A 82 11.22 -1.49 -6.79
N GLY A 83 10.76 -2.27 -7.77
CA GLY A 83 10.89 -3.73 -7.75
C GLY A 83 9.94 -4.47 -6.82
N ILE A 84 9.22 -3.77 -5.94
CA ILE A 84 8.18 -4.34 -5.07
C ILE A 84 6.80 -4.10 -5.71
N PRO A 85 5.91 -5.11 -5.74
CA PRO A 85 4.55 -4.93 -6.24
C PRO A 85 3.81 -3.84 -5.49
N ALA A 86 3.21 -2.94 -6.25
CA ALA A 86 2.49 -1.79 -5.71
C ALA A 86 1.01 -1.86 -6.06
N VAL A 87 0.17 -1.82 -5.03
CA VAL A 87 -1.29 -1.86 -5.16
C VAL A 87 -1.88 -0.54 -4.65
N CYS A 88 -2.67 0.11 -5.50
CA CYS A 88 -3.49 1.25 -5.09
C CYS A 88 -4.94 0.78 -4.95
N VAL A 89 -5.52 0.96 -3.77
CA VAL A 89 -6.92 0.61 -3.50
C VAL A 89 -7.76 1.88 -3.48
N ILE A 90 -8.77 1.95 -4.34
CA ILE A 90 -9.73 3.06 -4.41
C ILE A 90 -11.14 2.52 -4.50
N ASP A 91 -12.13 3.32 -4.15
CA ASP A 91 -13.52 2.89 -4.26
C ASP A 91 -14.35 3.74 -5.24
N ASN A 92 -15.37 3.11 -5.82
CA ASN A 92 -16.26 3.78 -6.77
C ASN A 92 -17.06 4.93 -6.15
N LEU A 93 -17.31 4.90 -4.83
CA LEU A 93 -18.07 5.96 -4.13
C LEU A 93 -17.26 7.24 -3.91
N SER A 94 -15.94 7.18 -4.10
CA SER A 94 -15.08 8.37 -4.01
C SER A 94 -15.34 9.42 -5.10
N GLY A 95 -16.16 9.06 -6.10
CA GLY A 95 -16.57 9.91 -7.22
C GLY A 95 -15.77 9.68 -8.49
N ILE A 96 -16.43 9.75 -9.63
CA ILE A 96 -15.89 9.40 -10.96
C ILE A 96 -14.62 10.16 -11.36
N ASN A 97 -14.38 11.33 -10.79
CA ASN A 97 -13.20 12.15 -11.07
C ASN A 97 -12.03 11.89 -10.10
N THR A 98 -12.21 11.06 -9.08
CA THR A 98 -11.16 10.77 -8.09
C THR A 98 -9.88 10.25 -8.71
N PRO A 99 -9.88 9.33 -9.70
CA PRO A 99 -8.65 8.87 -10.32
C PRO A 99 -7.77 10.00 -10.87
N ARG A 100 -8.37 11.06 -11.41
CA ARG A 100 -7.64 12.21 -11.94
C ARG A 100 -7.03 13.12 -10.88
N LYS A 101 -7.54 13.05 -9.64
CA LYS A 101 -7.06 13.83 -8.51
C LYS A 101 -5.95 13.12 -7.73
N LEU A 102 -5.89 11.78 -7.83
CA LEU A 102 -4.83 11.00 -7.22
C LEU A 102 -3.53 11.15 -8.03
N GLY A 103 -2.48 11.51 -7.34
CA GLY A 103 -1.18 11.76 -7.95
C GLY A 103 -0.33 10.50 -8.14
N PRO A 104 0.92 10.52 -7.63
CA PRO A 104 1.89 9.45 -7.84
C PRO A 104 1.42 8.07 -7.33
N VAL A 105 0.62 8.01 -6.27
CA VAL A 105 0.13 6.74 -5.70
C VAL A 105 -0.68 5.93 -6.73
N LEU A 106 -1.53 6.57 -7.51
CA LEU A 106 -2.28 5.89 -8.57
C LEU A 106 -1.43 5.69 -9.83
N ARG A 107 -0.69 6.73 -10.23
CA ARG A 107 0.11 6.73 -11.47
C ARG A 107 1.19 5.66 -11.50
N LEU A 108 1.74 5.30 -10.34
CA LEU A 108 2.88 4.40 -10.20
C LEU A 108 2.51 3.03 -9.63
N ALA A 109 1.24 2.76 -9.41
CA ALA A 109 0.76 1.43 -9.00
C ALA A 109 0.87 0.42 -10.16
N ASP A 110 1.22 -0.82 -9.85
CA ASP A 110 1.18 -1.94 -10.81
C ASP A 110 -0.23 -2.48 -10.96
N THR A 111 -0.96 -2.48 -9.84
CA THR A 111 -2.37 -2.91 -9.77
C THR A 111 -3.21 -1.85 -9.10
N VAL A 112 -4.36 -1.55 -9.68
CA VAL A 112 -5.38 -0.71 -9.07
C VAL A 112 -6.58 -1.59 -8.71
N VAL A 113 -6.85 -1.71 -7.44
CA VAL A 113 -8.02 -2.42 -6.92
C VAL A 113 -9.14 -1.41 -6.74
N VAL A 114 -10.24 -1.66 -7.43
CA VAL A 114 -11.45 -0.83 -7.34
C VAL A 114 -12.52 -1.57 -6.55
N THR A 115 -12.95 -0.99 -5.44
CA THR A 115 -13.94 -1.58 -4.54
C THR A 115 -15.31 -0.93 -4.69
N LYS A 116 -16.31 -1.49 -4.01
CA LYS A 116 -17.70 -0.96 -3.94
C LYS A 116 -18.36 -0.78 -5.32
N GLY A 117 -18.00 -1.64 -6.28
CA GLY A 117 -18.64 -1.63 -7.60
C GLY A 117 -20.08 -2.15 -7.59
N ASP A 118 -20.48 -2.83 -6.53
CA ASP A 118 -21.84 -3.36 -6.32
C ASP A 118 -22.88 -2.29 -5.97
N VAL A 119 -22.43 -1.12 -5.50
CA VAL A 119 -23.33 -0.01 -5.07
C VAL A 119 -23.40 1.14 -6.08
N VAL A 120 -22.79 0.98 -7.26
CA VAL A 120 -22.83 1.95 -8.37
C VAL A 120 -23.29 1.27 -9.66
N SER A 121 -23.77 2.06 -10.61
CA SER A 121 -24.17 1.56 -11.93
C SER A 121 -22.99 1.02 -12.74
N GLN A 122 -23.29 0.19 -13.75
CA GLN A 122 -22.27 -0.29 -14.68
C GLN A 122 -21.59 0.88 -15.41
N ALA A 123 -22.35 1.88 -15.84
CA ALA A 123 -21.79 3.05 -16.52
C ALA A 123 -20.80 3.81 -15.65
N GLU A 124 -21.10 4.01 -14.36
CA GLU A 124 -20.19 4.66 -13.43
C GLU A 124 -18.90 3.85 -13.26
N ARG A 125 -18.99 2.51 -13.15
CA ARG A 125 -17.80 1.64 -13.07
C ARG A 125 -16.93 1.74 -14.31
N GLU A 126 -17.54 1.78 -15.49
CA GLU A 126 -16.80 1.89 -16.75
C GLU A 126 -16.12 3.25 -16.91
N ILE A 127 -16.80 4.33 -16.56
CA ILE A 127 -16.23 5.69 -16.56
C ILE A 127 -15.10 5.78 -15.53
N PHE A 128 -15.28 5.22 -14.35
CA PHE A 128 -14.25 5.21 -13.30
C PHE A 128 -13.00 4.45 -13.77
N ALA A 129 -13.17 3.25 -14.33
CA ALA A 129 -12.07 2.46 -14.88
C ALA A 129 -11.39 3.16 -16.07
N TYR A 130 -12.14 3.83 -16.92
CA TYR A 130 -11.60 4.65 -18.01
C TYR A 130 -10.73 5.81 -17.45
N ASN A 131 -11.20 6.51 -16.43
CA ASN A 131 -10.43 7.58 -15.78
C ASN A 131 -9.14 7.06 -15.12
N ILE A 132 -9.15 5.83 -14.57
CA ILE A 132 -7.92 5.18 -14.08
C ILE A 132 -6.93 4.96 -15.24
N ARG A 133 -7.40 4.42 -16.39
CA ARG A 133 -6.54 4.18 -17.56
C ARG A 133 -5.94 5.46 -18.14
N LEU A 134 -6.65 6.58 -18.06
CA LEU A 134 -6.10 7.87 -18.48
C LEU A 134 -4.92 8.32 -17.60
N VAL A 135 -4.95 7.99 -16.30
CA VAL A 135 -3.89 8.36 -15.35
C VAL A 135 -2.77 7.34 -15.34
N ASN A 136 -3.11 6.06 -15.37
CA ASN A 136 -2.16 4.95 -15.36
C ASN A 136 -2.57 3.88 -16.40
N PRO A 137 -2.14 4.04 -17.66
CA PRO A 137 -2.48 3.11 -18.73
C PRO A 137 -1.85 1.71 -18.59
N ARG A 138 -0.85 1.57 -17.70
CA ARG A 138 -0.12 0.31 -17.49
C ARG A 138 -0.68 -0.51 -16.33
N ALA A 139 -1.50 0.08 -15.47
CA ALA A 139 -2.03 -0.61 -14.30
C ALA A 139 -2.96 -1.76 -14.68
N ASN A 140 -2.82 -2.87 -13.98
CA ASN A 140 -3.83 -3.90 -13.96
C ASN A 140 -5.00 -3.44 -13.07
N ILE A 141 -6.20 -3.31 -13.64
CA ILE A 141 -7.39 -2.85 -12.91
C ILE A 141 -8.21 -4.07 -12.52
N LEU A 142 -8.41 -4.25 -11.21
CA LEU A 142 -9.21 -5.34 -10.65
C LEU A 142 -10.40 -4.77 -9.87
N GLN A 143 -11.59 -5.28 -10.19
CA GLN A 143 -12.79 -5.04 -9.39
C GLN A 143 -12.84 -6.06 -8.25
N VAL A 144 -12.91 -5.58 -7.01
CA VAL A 144 -12.97 -6.43 -5.82
C VAL A 144 -14.11 -5.99 -4.91
N ASN A 145 -14.96 -6.93 -4.53
CA ASN A 145 -15.93 -6.70 -3.48
C ASN A 145 -15.33 -7.13 -2.13
N GLY A 146 -15.11 -6.18 -1.23
CA GLY A 146 -14.49 -6.42 0.06
C GLY A 146 -15.34 -7.24 1.04
N ILE A 147 -16.68 -7.30 0.82
CA ILE A 147 -17.62 -8.03 1.68
C ILE A 147 -17.72 -9.49 1.21
N THR A 148 -17.92 -9.71 -0.09
CA THR A 148 -18.14 -11.06 -0.64
C THR A 148 -16.85 -11.78 -1.03
N GLY A 149 -15.73 -11.06 -1.10
CA GLY A 149 -14.45 -11.57 -1.59
C GLY A 149 -14.40 -11.77 -3.12
N GLN A 150 -15.44 -11.40 -3.86
CA GLN A 150 -15.42 -11.49 -5.32
C GLN A 150 -14.26 -10.68 -5.90
N GLY A 151 -13.46 -11.29 -6.77
CA GLY A 151 -12.27 -10.68 -7.37
C GLY A 151 -10.99 -10.79 -6.52
N ALA A 152 -11.08 -11.11 -5.23
CA ALA A 152 -9.93 -11.21 -4.35
C ALA A 152 -8.93 -12.31 -4.77
N PHE A 153 -9.44 -13.41 -5.36
CA PHE A 153 -8.60 -14.48 -5.89
C PHE A 153 -7.67 -14.00 -7.03
N LEU A 154 -8.15 -13.13 -7.90
CA LEU A 154 -7.32 -12.57 -8.98
C LEU A 154 -6.21 -11.69 -8.42
N LEU A 155 -6.49 -10.94 -7.36
CA LEU A 155 -5.47 -10.16 -6.67
C LEU A 155 -4.41 -11.06 -6.04
N ALA A 156 -4.84 -12.11 -5.32
CA ALA A 156 -3.93 -13.10 -4.74
C ALA A 156 -3.03 -13.73 -5.81
N LYS A 157 -3.60 -14.20 -6.92
CA LYS A 157 -2.85 -14.78 -8.04
C LYS A 157 -1.82 -13.82 -8.66
N ASN A 158 -2.10 -12.53 -8.65
CA ASN A 158 -1.13 -11.53 -9.10
C ASN A 158 0.03 -11.38 -8.12
N MET A 159 -0.24 -11.50 -6.82
CA MET A 159 0.80 -11.44 -5.79
C MET A 159 1.72 -12.67 -5.84
N GLU A 160 1.21 -13.86 -6.11
CA GLU A 160 2.03 -15.09 -6.24
C GLU A 160 3.08 -15.02 -7.36
N LYS A 161 2.89 -14.16 -8.37
CA LYS A 161 3.83 -14.01 -9.48
C LYS A 161 5.01 -13.11 -9.18
N THR A 162 5.08 -12.56 -7.99
CA THR A 162 6.11 -11.59 -7.61
C THR A 162 7.43 -12.29 -7.30
N ARG A 163 8.54 -11.61 -7.57
CA ARG A 163 9.87 -12.11 -7.19
C ARG A 163 10.05 -11.91 -5.69
N SER A 164 10.66 -12.89 -5.04
CA SER A 164 11.13 -12.71 -3.68
C SER A 164 12.30 -11.72 -3.65
N VAL A 165 12.40 -10.98 -2.56
CA VAL A 165 13.50 -10.07 -2.28
C VAL A 165 14.16 -10.48 -0.96
N ASP A 166 15.49 -10.41 -0.92
CA ASP A 166 16.26 -10.80 0.26
C ASP A 166 16.54 -9.63 1.20
N THR A 167 16.46 -8.41 0.68
CA THR A 167 16.71 -7.18 1.42
C THR A 167 16.04 -6.00 0.75
N LEU A 168 15.65 -5.00 1.54
CA LEU A 168 15.22 -3.69 1.03
C LEU A 168 16.37 -2.68 1.03
N SER A 169 17.54 -3.05 1.59
CA SER A 169 18.70 -2.15 1.64
C SER A 169 19.13 -1.70 0.26
N GLY A 170 19.29 -0.39 0.10
CA GLY A 170 19.61 0.25 -1.17
C GLY A 170 18.46 0.39 -2.17
N MET A 171 17.28 -0.13 -1.86
CA MET A 171 16.09 0.11 -2.67
C MET A 171 15.61 1.56 -2.53
N GLN A 172 14.88 2.01 -3.53
CA GLN A 172 14.35 3.37 -3.60
C GLN A 172 12.84 3.37 -3.86
N LEU A 173 12.19 4.43 -3.43
CA LEU A 173 10.82 4.71 -3.82
C LEU A 173 10.72 4.98 -5.32
N ARG A 174 9.56 4.69 -5.91
CA ARG A 174 9.22 5.06 -7.29
C ARG A 174 9.06 6.57 -7.45
N PHE A 175 8.76 7.29 -6.35
CA PHE A 175 8.58 8.73 -6.30
C PHE A 175 9.09 9.29 -4.98
N THR A 176 9.41 10.59 -4.94
CA THR A 176 9.84 11.28 -3.72
C THR A 176 8.70 11.36 -2.71
N THR A 177 9.05 11.22 -1.43
CA THR A 177 8.10 11.42 -0.33
C THR A 177 8.30 12.82 0.24
N PRO A 178 7.29 13.71 0.18
CA PRO A 178 7.39 15.02 0.81
C PRO A 178 7.37 14.83 2.33
N SER A 179 8.54 14.95 2.94
CA SER A 179 8.65 15.11 4.39
C SER A 179 8.48 16.59 4.77
N SER A 180 8.25 16.85 6.05
CA SER A 180 8.03 18.21 6.57
C SER A 180 9.18 19.19 6.30
N VAL A 181 10.36 18.72 5.92
CA VAL A 181 11.56 19.56 5.74
C VAL A 181 12.34 19.27 4.46
N CYS A 182 11.80 18.78 3.39
CA CYS A 182 12.53 18.83 2.13
C CYS A 182 13.02 17.54 1.47
N ALA A 183 12.49 16.37 1.81
CA ALA A 183 12.71 15.23 0.92
C ALA A 183 12.16 15.52 -0.51
N TYR A 184 11.11 16.34 -0.59
CA TYR A 184 10.57 16.78 -1.88
C TYR A 184 11.54 17.69 -2.64
N CYS A 185 12.17 18.68 -1.97
CA CYS A 185 13.12 19.58 -2.60
C CYS A 185 14.45 18.91 -2.93
N THR A 186 14.88 17.95 -2.10
CA THR A 186 16.12 17.19 -2.34
C THR A 186 15.92 16.00 -3.28
N GLY A 187 14.68 15.67 -3.60
CA GLY A 187 14.36 14.49 -4.41
C GLY A 187 14.64 13.16 -3.72
N GLU A 188 14.62 13.13 -2.36
CA GLU A 188 14.95 11.92 -1.60
C GLU A 188 13.98 10.78 -1.91
N ARG A 189 14.53 9.61 -2.20
CA ARG A 189 13.81 8.40 -2.55
C ARG A 189 14.30 7.17 -1.79
N ARG A 190 15.38 7.29 -1.01
CA ARG A 190 15.88 6.19 -0.20
C ARG A 190 14.91 5.87 0.92
N ILE A 191 14.84 4.61 1.30
CA ILE A 191 14.05 4.12 2.43
C ILE A 191 14.96 3.99 3.66
N GLY A 192 14.39 4.18 4.85
CA GLY A 192 15.12 4.15 6.12
C GLY A 192 15.13 5.49 6.82
N MET A 193 15.15 5.43 8.14
CA MET A 193 15.05 6.62 8.99
C MET A 193 16.24 7.57 8.82
N GLU A 194 17.42 7.06 8.55
CA GLU A 194 18.67 7.79 8.41
C GLU A 194 18.70 8.74 7.21
N TYR A 195 17.84 8.54 6.22
CA TYR A 195 17.77 9.37 5.01
C TYR A 195 16.74 10.49 5.09
N HIS A 196 15.87 10.48 6.10
CA HIS A 196 14.78 11.44 6.23
C HIS A 196 15.02 12.41 7.36
N LEU A 197 15.21 13.69 7.00
CA LEU A 197 15.39 14.78 7.95
C LEU A 197 14.03 15.24 8.50
N GLY A 198 14.05 15.71 9.75
CA GLY A 198 12.88 16.26 10.41
C GLY A 198 12.29 15.33 11.48
N MET A 199 10.98 15.44 11.71
CA MET A 199 10.31 14.60 12.70
C MET A 199 10.14 13.19 12.18
N ASN A 200 10.85 12.24 12.78
CA ASN A 200 10.73 10.81 12.54
C ASN A 200 10.17 10.13 13.78
N LYS A 201 9.55 8.98 13.58
CA LYS A 201 9.05 8.12 14.65
C LYS A 201 9.39 6.68 14.31
N ALA A 202 10.05 5.99 15.24
CA ALA A 202 10.29 4.56 15.11
C ALA A 202 9.00 3.78 15.42
N MET A 203 8.81 2.68 14.71
CA MET A 203 7.79 1.68 14.99
C MET A 203 8.43 0.54 15.78
N GLU A 204 7.74 0.06 16.80
CA GLU A 204 8.18 -1.09 17.60
C GLU A 204 7.61 -2.38 17.00
N PHE A 205 8.44 -3.41 16.91
CA PHE A 205 8.08 -4.74 16.41
C PHE A 205 8.38 -5.77 17.49
N GLU A 206 7.34 -6.37 18.05
CA GLU A 206 7.43 -7.43 19.07
C GLU A 206 7.46 -8.85 18.46
#